data_f84cdb39118e34cec39506e19ee5538d
#
_entry.id   f84cdb39118e34cec39506e19ee5538d
#
_cell.length_a   1.000
_cell.length_b   1.000
_cell.length_c   1.000
_cell.angle_alpha   90.00
_cell.angle_beta   90.00
_cell.angle_gamma   90.00
#
_symmetry.space_group_name_H-M   'P 1'
#
loop_
_entity.id
_entity.type
_entity.pdbx_description
1 polymer ?
#
loop_
_entity_poly.entity_id
_entity_poly.type
_entity_poly.pdbx_seq_one_letter_code
_entity_poly.pdbx_strand_id
1 'polypeptide(L)'
;MTIKRPEPDDTITPPLTTIDPAEAQHFETLARLWWDRAGPFWPLHAMNALRLQYIVDQLLDHLGVKRASEKPLSSLRVLDIGCGGGILSEAVARQGAIVHGVDVVPRNIAIAEAHAASEGLEIRYECNTAEALAERGALYDVVLNMEVVEHVADLPLFMASCASLVKPGGVMVVATINRTPASFVSAIVGAEYILRWLPRGTHHWQKFQRPAELDRLLAMGGLKRVAQTGVAVNPLTRSFRLTRYLGINYMLVARKFKGQMAAT
;
A
#
# COMPACT_ATOMS: atom_id res chain seq x y z
N MET A 1 -8.67 57.29 -23.84
CA MET A 1 -9.32 55.97 -23.90
C MET A 1 -8.31 54.97 -23.38
N THR A 2 -8.38 54.67 -22.08
CA THR A 2 -7.39 53.86 -21.38
C THR A 2 -7.89 52.39 -21.43
N ILE A 3 -7.21 51.54 -22.17
CA ILE A 3 -7.52 50.10 -22.27
C ILE A 3 -7.08 49.45 -20.99
N LYS A 4 -8.06 49.01 -20.16
CA LYS A 4 -7.83 48.23 -18.96
C LYS A 4 -7.38 46.82 -19.40
N ARG A 5 -6.17 46.41 -19.04
CA ARG A 5 -5.72 45.00 -19.19
C ARG A 5 -6.59 44.13 -18.32
N PRO A 6 -7.03 42.95 -18.79
CA PRO A 6 -7.69 41.98 -17.92
C PRO A 6 -6.71 41.52 -16.84
N GLU A 7 -7.17 41.47 -15.60
CA GLU A 7 -6.46 40.86 -14.49
C GLU A 7 -6.32 39.34 -14.78
N PRO A 8 -5.18 38.72 -14.44
CA PRO A 8 -5.04 37.30 -14.59
C PRO A 8 -6.04 36.59 -13.68
N ASP A 9 -6.74 35.61 -14.24
CA ASP A 9 -7.66 34.71 -13.52
C ASP A 9 -6.79 33.74 -12.70
N ASP A 10 -6.49 34.11 -11.44
CA ASP A 10 -5.68 33.33 -10.49
C ASP A 10 -6.45 32.18 -9.82
N THR A 11 -7.54 31.71 -10.40
CA THR A 11 -8.25 30.51 -9.92
C THR A 11 -7.72 29.24 -10.56
N ILE A 12 -6.40 29.04 -10.58
CA ILE A 12 -5.82 27.71 -10.79
C ILE A 12 -5.98 26.97 -9.46
N THR A 13 -7.10 26.27 -9.28
CA THR A 13 -7.22 25.27 -8.21
C THR A 13 -6.06 24.29 -8.40
N PRO A 14 -5.17 24.14 -7.41
CA PRO A 14 -4.09 23.18 -7.54
C PRO A 14 -4.68 21.81 -7.85
N PRO A 15 -4.05 20.99 -8.69
CA PRO A 15 -4.57 19.66 -8.99
C PRO A 15 -4.76 18.91 -7.68
N LEU A 16 -5.92 18.27 -7.52
CA LEU A 16 -6.22 17.42 -6.36
C LEU A 16 -5.15 16.33 -6.31
N THR A 17 -4.28 16.41 -5.32
CA THR A 17 -3.22 15.43 -5.13
C THR A 17 -3.34 14.79 -3.75
N THR A 18 -3.14 13.49 -3.70
CA THR A 18 -3.09 12.75 -2.43
C THR A 18 -1.67 12.65 -1.87
N ILE A 19 -0.68 13.21 -2.56
CA ILE A 19 0.71 13.24 -2.10
C ILE A 19 0.82 14.19 -0.90
N ASP A 20 1.37 13.69 0.20
CA ASP A 20 1.88 14.52 1.30
C ASP A 20 3.36 14.83 1.02
N PRO A 21 3.73 16.09 0.74
CA PRO A 21 5.12 16.41 0.37
C PRO A 21 6.13 16.11 1.48
N ALA A 22 5.73 16.22 2.75
CA ALA A 22 6.62 15.93 3.87
C ALA A 22 6.91 14.42 3.98
N GLU A 23 5.89 13.58 3.76
CA GLU A 23 6.06 12.13 3.71
C GLU A 23 6.93 11.72 2.52
N ALA A 24 6.67 12.25 1.32
CA ALA A 24 7.49 11.97 0.13
C ALA A 24 8.97 12.35 0.36
N GLN A 25 9.24 13.52 0.96
CA GLN A 25 10.59 13.96 1.31
C GLN A 25 11.24 13.04 2.35
N HIS A 26 10.49 12.58 3.35
CA HIS A 26 10.98 11.64 4.36
C HIS A 26 11.44 10.33 3.70
N PHE A 27 10.60 9.71 2.86
CA PHE A 27 10.96 8.48 2.15
C PHE A 27 12.09 8.66 1.14
N GLU A 28 12.20 9.84 0.48
CA GLU A 28 13.34 10.18 -0.38
C GLU A 28 14.67 10.09 0.39
N THR A 29 14.72 10.57 1.64
CA THR A 29 15.93 10.51 2.46
C THR A 29 16.32 9.08 2.86
N LEU A 30 15.32 8.22 3.05
CA LEU A 30 15.51 6.83 3.46
C LEU A 30 15.72 5.85 2.28
N ALA A 31 15.53 6.29 1.05
CA ALA A 31 15.45 5.42 -0.11
C ALA A 31 16.61 4.44 -0.26
N ARG A 32 17.85 4.86 0.01
CA ARG A 32 19.05 4.00 -0.09
C ARG A 32 19.07 2.83 0.90
N LEU A 33 18.21 2.86 1.92
CA LEU A 33 18.17 1.89 2.99
C LEU A 33 17.12 0.79 2.79
N TRP A 34 16.35 0.84 1.68
CA TRP A 34 15.28 -0.13 1.43
C TRP A 34 15.73 -1.58 1.56
N TRP A 35 16.90 -1.93 1.04
CA TRP A 35 17.42 -3.31 1.04
C TRP A 35 18.42 -3.61 2.17
N ASP A 36 18.67 -2.64 3.06
CA ASP A 36 19.41 -2.90 4.30
C ASP A 36 18.50 -3.62 5.30
N ARG A 37 18.68 -4.92 5.41
CA ARG A 37 17.90 -5.78 6.33
C ARG A 37 18.12 -5.47 7.81
N ALA A 38 19.18 -4.74 8.17
CA ALA A 38 19.43 -4.26 9.54
C ALA A 38 18.98 -2.80 9.73
N GLY A 39 18.67 -2.09 8.63
CA GLY A 39 18.26 -0.69 8.58
C GLY A 39 16.82 -0.45 9.03
N PRO A 40 16.28 0.76 8.79
CA PRO A 40 14.96 1.16 9.29
C PRO A 40 13.82 0.33 8.69
N PHE A 41 14.02 -0.32 7.54
CA PHE A 41 13.02 -1.16 6.88
C PHE A 41 13.08 -2.65 7.27
N TRP A 42 13.91 -3.02 8.28
CA TRP A 42 13.99 -4.40 8.76
C TRP A 42 12.63 -5.03 9.11
N PRO A 43 11.63 -4.28 9.68
CA PRO A 43 10.33 -4.88 9.98
C PRO A 43 9.60 -5.32 8.72
N LEU A 44 9.72 -4.57 7.62
CA LEU A 44 9.11 -4.94 6.33
C LEU A 44 9.74 -6.23 5.78
N HIS A 45 11.06 -6.36 5.83
CA HIS A 45 11.75 -7.58 5.45
C HIS A 45 11.33 -8.78 6.32
N ALA A 46 11.28 -8.59 7.65
CA ALA A 46 10.92 -9.67 8.57
C ALA A 46 9.44 -10.10 8.44
N MET A 47 8.54 -9.17 8.11
CA MET A 47 7.11 -9.47 7.89
C MET A 47 6.82 -9.98 6.48
N ASN A 48 7.71 -9.77 5.50
CA ASN A 48 7.38 -9.97 4.10
C ASN A 48 6.92 -11.40 3.78
N ALA A 49 7.61 -12.41 4.32
CA ALA A 49 7.22 -13.80 4.11
C ALA A 49 5.82 -14.11 4.69
N LEU A 50 5.53 -13.57 5.88
CA LEU A 50 4.23 -13.74 6.55
C LEU A 50 3.10 -13.05 5.77
N ARG A 51 3.35 -11.81 5.31
CA ARG A 51 2.41 -11.04 4.48
C ARG A 51 2.14 -11.74 3.16
N LEU A 52 3.21 -12.14 2.46
CA LEU A 52 3.10 -12.83 1.19
C LEU A 52 2.25 -14.09 1.31
N GLN A 53 2.54 -14.94 2.31
CA GLN A 53 1.79 -16.17 2.51
C GLN A 53 0.30 -15.89 2.72
N TYR A 54 -0.04 -14.91 3.58
CA TYR A 54 -1.43 -14.53 3.81
C TYR A 54 -2.08 -13.98 2.54
N ILE A 55 -1.40 -13.08 1.81
CA ILE A 55 -1.91 -12.52 0.54
C ILE A 55 -2.18 -13.65 -0.46
N VAL A 56 -1.21 -14.52 -0.69
CA VAL A 56 -1.35 -15.65 -1.63
C VAL A 56 -2.54 -16.51 -1.25
N ASP A 57 -2.66 -16.93 0.01
CA ASP A 57 -3.78 -17.76 0.47
C ASP A 57 -5.13 -17.08 0.21
N GLN A 58 -5.26 -15.79 0.50
CA GLN A 58 -6.49 -15.04 0.28
C GLN A 58 -6.80 -14.86 -1.22
N LEU A 59 -5.79 -14.65 -2.06
CA LEU A 59 -5.97 -14.53 -3.50
C LEU A 59 -6.43 -15.86 -4.12
N LEU A 60 -5.84 -16.97 -3.67
CA LEU A 60 -6.25 -18.32 -4.12
C LEU A 60 -7.71 -18.59 -3.75
N ASP A 61 -8.12 -18.27 -2.52
CA ASP A 61 -9.48 -18.51 -2.03
C ASP A 61 -10.52 -17.62 -2.74
N HIS A 62 -10.19 -16.36 -3.02
CA HIS A 62 -11.16 -15.39 -3.53
C HIS A 62 -11.16 -15.21 -5.06
N LEU A 63 -10.06 -15.55 -5.74
CA LEU A 63 -9.96 -15.47 -7.22
C LEU A 63 -10.09 -16.84 -7.90
N GLY A 64 -10.22 -17.92 -7.13
CA GLY A 64 -10.40 -19.27 -7.66
C GLY A 64 -9.15 -19.82 -8.36
N VAL A 65 -7.97 -19.37 -7.97
CA VAL A 65 -6.70 -19.85 -8.52
C VAL A 65 -6.32 -21.18 -7.88
N LYS A 66 -5.81 -22.12 -8.67
CA LYS A 66 -5.45 -23.45 -8.16
C LYS A 66 -4.16 -23.40 -7.33
N ARG A 67 -4.16 -23.98 -6.12
CA ARG A 67 -3.01 -24.06 -5.20
C ARG A 67 -1.84 -24.94 -5.71
N ALA A 68 -2.06 -25.78 -6.70
CA ALA A 68 -1.13 -26.84 -7.11
C ALA A 68 -0.03 -26.38 -8.08
N SER A 69 0.27 -25.09 -8.17
CA SER A 69 1.30 -24.54 -9.05
C SER A 69 2.49 -24.00 -8.25
N GLU A 70 3.70 -24.18 -8.77
CA GLU A 70 4.92 -23.53 -8.24
C GLU A 70 4.84 -21.99 -8.37
N LYS A 71 4.04 -21.50 -9.35
CA LYS A 71 3.78 -20.08 -9.57
C LYS A 71 2.27 -19.80 -9.52
N PRO A 72 1.67 -19.80 -8.32
CA PRO A 72 0.22 -19.74 -8.18
C PRO A 72 -0.42 -18.44 -8.69
N LEU A 73 0.35 -17.36 -8.84
CA LEU A 73 -0.15 -16.07 -9.30
C LEU A 73 0.13 -15.77 -10.77
N SER A 74 0.55 -16.76 -11.59
CA SER A 74 1.07 -16.57 -12.96
C SER A 74 0.12 -15.91 -13.96
N SER A 75 -1.18 -15.87 -13.70
CA SER A 75 -2.17 -15.21 -14.56
C SER A 75 -2.65 -13.86 -14.03
N LEU A 76 -2.20 -13.44 -12.85
CA LEU A 76 -2.72 -12.26 -12.20
C LEU A 76 -1.89 -11.02 -12.51
N ARG A 77 -2.57 -9.95 -12.88
CA ARG A 77 -2.00 -8.60 -12.92
C ARG A 77 -2.14 -7.96 -11.55
N VAL A 78 -1.01 -7.69 -10.91
CA VAL A 78 -0.94 -7.13 -9.56
C VAL A 78 -0.37 -5.72 -9.62
N LEU A 79 -1.08 -4.77 -9.04
CA LEU A 79 -0.59 -3.42 -8.78
C LEU A 79 -0.16 -3.32 -7.32
N ASP A 80 1.07 -2.87 -7.09
CA ASP A 80 1.61 -2.58 -5.75
C ASP A 80 1.77 -1.05 -5.62
N ILE A 81 0.83 -0.41 -4.89
CA ILE A 81 0.79 1.05 -4.71
C ILE A 81 1.64 1.41 -3.49
N GLY A 82 2.53 2.41 -3.64
CA GLY A 82 3.53 2.75 -2.64
C GLY A 82 4.55 1.63 -2.48
N CYS A 83 5.01 1.07 -3.61
CA CYS A 83 5.88 -0.11 -3.61
C CYS A 83 7.25 0.11 -2.95
N GLY A 84 7.64 1.36 -2.66
CA GLY A 84 8.94 1.71 -2.09
C GLY A 84 10.09 1.13 -2.90
N GLY A 85 11.03 0.46 -2.23
CA GLY A 85 12.15 -0.25 -2.87
C GLY A 85 11.80 -1.60 -3.49
N GLY A 86 10.51 -2.00 -3.57
CA GLY A 86 10.08 -3.20 -4.29
C GLY A 86 10.08 -4.50 -3.48
N ILE A 87 10.22 -4.46 -2.14
CA ILE A 87 10.34 -5.66 -1.30
C ILE A 87 9.16 -6.63 -1.49
N LEU A 88 7.92 -6.13 -1.50
CA LEU A 88 6.74 -6.96 -1.71
C LEU A 88 6.50 -7.25 -3.19
N SER A 89 6.71 -6.25 -4.06
CA SER A 89 6.59 -6.42 -5.52
C SER A 89 7.41 -7.60 -6.03
N GLU A 90 8.68 -7.72 -5.61
CA GLU A 90 9.54 -8.84 -5.99
C GLU A 90 9.06 -10.18 -5.42
N ALA A 91 8.61 -10.18 -4.16
CA ALA A 91 8.09 -11.39 -3.54
C ALA A 91 6.86 -11.93 -4.29
N VAL A 92 5.96 -11.04 -4.72
CA VAL A 92 4.77 -11.38 -5.51
C VAL A 92 5.13 -11.78 -6.94
N ALA A 93 6.12 -11.13 -7.57
CA ALA A 93 6.64 -11.52 -8.88
C ALA A 93 7.24 -12.93 -8.89
N ARG A 94 7.96 -13.32 -7.81
CA ARG A 94 8.47 -14.69 -7.64
C ARG A 94 7.36 -15.75 -7.55
N GLN A 95 6.13 -15.36 -7.15
CA GLN A 95 4.93 -16.22 -7.22
C GLN A 95 4.33 -16.28 -8.64
N GLY A 96 4.96 -15.60 -9.61
CA GLY A 96 4.58 -15.61 -11.02
C GLY A 96 3.63 -14.51 -11.46
N ALA A 97 3.24 -13.58 -10.58
CA ALA A 97 2.37 -12.46 -10.95
C ALA A 97 3.04 -11.52 -11.95
N ILE A 98 2.22 -10.88 -12.80
CA ILE A 98 2.62 -9.76 -13.64
C ILE A 98 2.48 -8.49 -12.79
N VAL A 99 3.60 -8.03 -12.23
CA VAL A 99 3.60 -6.95 -11.24
C VAL A 99 3.85 -5.58 -11.89
N HIS A 100 3.06 -4.60 -11.46
CA HIS A 100 3.29 -3.18 -11.69
C HIS A 100 3.44 -2.52 -10.32
N GLY A 101 4.65 -2.06 -9.98
CA GLY A 101 4.93 -1.29 -8.78
C GLY A 101 4.88 0.20 -9.08
N VAL A 102 4.20 0.98 -8.23
CA VAL A 102 4.17 2.44 -8.34
C VAL A 102 4.51 3.08 -7.02
N ASP A 103 5.28 4.17 -7.08
CA ASP A 103 5.62 5.01 -5.94
C ASP A 103 5.75 6.46 -6.39
N VAL A 104 5.46 7.40 -5.50
CA VAL A 104 5.55 8.83 -5.80
C VAL A 104 6.97 9.39 -5.67
N VAL A 105 7.88 8.61 -5.07
CA VAL A 105 9.28 8.98 -4.86
C VAL A 105 10.16 8.39 -5.96
N PRO A 106 10.71 9.21 -6.88
CA PRO A 106 11.50 8.72 -8.02
C PRO A 106 12.68 7.85 -7.60
N ARG A 107 13.29 8.16 -6.46
CA ARG A 107 14.44 7.41 -5.96
C ARG A 107 14.08 6.02 -5.47
N ASN A 108 12.87 5.83 -4.90
CA ASN A 108 12.37 4.50 -4.54
C ASN A 108 12.25 3.64 -5.79
N ILE A 109 11.67 4.18 -6.86
CA ILE A 109 11.53 3.50 -8.16
C ILE A 109 12.89 3.09 -8.72
N ALA A 110 13.86 4.01 -8.77
CA ALA A 110 15.20 3.70 -9.27
C ALA A 110 15.88 2.55 -8.48
N ILE A 111 15.67 2.50 -7.17
CA ILE A 111 16.20 1.43 -6.32
C ILE A 111 15.47 0.11 -6.55
N ALA A 112 14.13 0.14 -6.68
CA ALA A 112 13.33 -1.04 -6.97
C ALA A 112 13.70 -1.66 -8.33
N GLU A 113 13.85 -0.83 -9.38
CA GLU A 113 14.30 -1.26 -10.70
C GLU A 113 15.68 -1.90 -10.67
N ALA A 114 16.65 -1.23 -10.02
CA ALA A 114 18.01 -1.73 -9.93
C ALA A 114 18.10 -3.08 -9.19
N HIS A 115 17.36 -3.23 -8.08
CA HIS A 115 17.36 -4.46 -7.32
C HIS A 115 16.64 -5.59 -8.08
N ALA A 116 15.46 -5.35 -8.66
CA ALA A 116 14.76 -6.34 -9.45
C ALA A 116 15.59 -6.83 -10.65
N ALA A 117 16.29 -5.91 -11.33
CA ALA A 117 17.20 -6.26 -12.42
C ALA A 117 18.35 -7.15 -11.95
N SER A 118 18.94 -6.86 -10.78
CA SER A 118 20.02 -7.70 -10.19
C SER A 118 19.57 -9.11 -9.80
N GLU A 119 18.25 -9.26 -9.49
CA GLU A 119 17.61 -10.53 -9.15
C GLU A 119 17.00 -11.24 -10.38
N GLY A 120 17.14 -10.68 -11.59
CA GLY A 120 16.58 -11.24 -12.82
C GLY A 120 15.06 -11.26 -12.86
N LEU A 121 14.40 -10.30 -12.19
CA LEU A 121 12.95 -10.19 -12.15
C LEU A 121 12.45 -9.15 -13.15
N GLU A 122 11.43 -9.52 -13.92
CA GLU A 122 10.72 -8.62 -14.83
C GLU A 122 9.53 -7.98 -14.10
N ILE A 123 9.73 -6.78 -13.55
CA ILE A 123 8.70 -6.00 -12.87
C ILE A 123 8.65 -4.63 -13.55
N ARG A 124 7.44 -4.18 -13.86
CA ARG A 124 7.24 -2.80 -14.29
C ARG A 124 7.20 -1.91 -13.05
N TYR A 125 8.10 -0.96 -12.97
CA TYR A 125 8.04 0.12 -11.98
C TYR A 125 7.73 1.45 -12.65
N GLU A 126 6.99 2.34 -11.97
CA GLU A 126 6.61 3.64 -12.49
C GLU A 126 6.51 4.68 -11.36
N CYS A 127 7.19 5.81 -11.50
CA CYS A 127 6.99 6.96 -10.62
C CYS A 127 5.65 7.61 -10.96
N ASN A 128 4.61 7.30 -10.19
CA ASN A 128 3.25 7.72 -10.50
C ASN A 128 2.34 7.64 -9.27
N THR A 129 1.09 8.16 -9.40
CA THR A 129 0.06 8.12 -8.37
C THR A 129 -1.07 7.15 -8.75
N ALA A 130 -1.85 6.72 -7.75
CA ALA A 130 -3.05 5.92 -7.96
C ALA A 130 -4.08 6.68 -8.81
N GLU A 131 -4.21 7.99 -8.62
CA GLU A 131 -5.12 8.87 -9.34
C GLU A 131 -4.80 8.88 -10.85
N ALA A 132 -3.54 9.11 -11.20
CA ALA A 132 -3.12 9.17 -12.59
C ALA A 132 -3.28 7.82 -13.31
N LEU A 133 -3.09 6.69 -12.60
CA LEU A 133 -3.40 5.38 -13.16
C LEU A 133 -4.90 5.17 -13.34
N ALA A 134 -5.72 5.65 -12.40
CA ALA A 134 -7.17 5.59 -12.47
C ALA A 134 -7.72 6.40 -13.66
N GLU A 135 -7.19 7.61 -13.88
CA GLU A 135 -7.53 8.45 -15.03
C GLU A 135 -7.21 7.78 -16.38
N ARG A 136 -6.15 6.97 -16.44
CA ARG A 136 -5.79 6.18 -17.62
C ARG A 136 -6.67 4.93 -17.81
N GLY A 137 -7.61 4.67 -16.89
CA GLY A 137 -8.47 3.50 -16.92
C GLY A 137 -7.75 2.17 -16.73
N ALA A 138 -6.60 2.19 -16.02
CA ALA A 138 -5.86 0.97 -15.73
C ALA A 138 -6.66 0.03 -14.83
N LEU A 139 -6.60 -1.28 -15.09
CA LEU A 139 -7.34 -2.29 -14.32
C LEU A 139 -6.43 -3.47 -13.97
N TYR A 140 -6.55 -3.93 -12.71
CA TYR A 140 -5.75 -5.01 -12.14
C TYR A 140 -6.64 -6.07 -11.48
N ASP A 141 -6.17 -7.31 -11.47
CA ASP A 141 -6.84 -8.40 -10.77
C ASP A 141 -6.68 -8.24 -9.27
N VAL A 142 -5.53 -7.70 -8.86
CA VAL A 142 -5.17 -7.42 -7.46
C VAL A 142 -4.56 -6.03 -7.34
N VAL A 143 -4.99 -5.28 -6.32
CA VAL A 143 -4.37 -4.02 -5.90
C VAL A 143 -3.86 -4.20 -4.47
N LEU A 144 -2.56 -4.04 -4.27
CA LEU A 144 -1.92 -4.03 -2.96
C LEU A 144 -1.72 -2.58 -2.52
N ASN A 145 -2.08 -2.29 -1.28
CA ASN A 145 -1.98 -1.00 -0.63
C ASN A 145 -1.48 -1.25 0.80
N MET A 146 -0.15 -1.35 0.93
CA MET A 146 0.48 -1.86 2.14
C MET A 146 1.28 -0.75 2.83
N GLU A 147 0.79 -0.29 4.01
CA GLU A 147 1.39 0.80 4.79
C GLU A 147 1.48 2.11 3.99
N VAL A 148 0.41 2.50 3.29
CA VAL A 148 0.34 3.72 2.47
C VAL A 148 -0.76 4.67 2.95
N VAL A 149 -1.91 4.13 3.38
CA VAL A 149 -3.10 4.93 3.73
C VAL A 149 -2.86 5.96 4.83
N GLU A 150 -1.90 5.73 5.71
CA GLU A 150 -1.49 6.66 6.77
C GLU A 150 -0.58 7.78 6.30
N HIS A 151 -0.05 7.71 5.07
CA HIS A 151 0.92 8.66 4.51
C HIS A 151 0.33 9.60 3.45
N VAL A 152 -0.95 9.42 3.10
CA VAL A 152 -1.61 10.26 2.09
C VAL A 152 -2.26 11.49 2.69
N ALA A 153 -2.34 12.58 1.90
CA ALA A 153 -2.96 13.83 2.31
C ALA A 153 -4.49 13.77 2.24
N ASP A 154 -5.06 13.12 1.23
CA ASP A 154 -6.51 12.92 1.03
C ASP A 154 -6.83 11.43 0.90
N LEU A 155 -7.16 10.81 2.03
CA LEU A 155 -7.47 9.38 2.09
C LEU A 155 -8.75 8.99 1.30
N PRO A 156 -9.87 9.74 1.37
CA PRO A 156 -11.05 9.44 0.56
C PRO A 156 -10.76 9.41 -0.93
N LEU A 157 -10.09 10.42 -1.48
CA LEU A 157 -9.71 10.49 -2.90
C LEU A 157 -8.78 9.34 -3.28
N PHE A 158 -7.74 9.09 -2.47
CA PHE A 158 -6.81 8.01 -2.68
C PHE A 158 -7.49 6.64 -2.73
N MET A 159 -8.36 6.34 -1.76
CA MET A 159 -9.07 5.05 -1.69
C MET A 159 -10.07 4.89 -2.84
N ALA A 160 -10.73 5.96 -3.29
CA ALA A 160 -11.60 5.93 -4.46
C ALA A 160 -10.81 5.61 -5.73
N SER A 161 -9.64 6.23 -5.91
CA SER A 161 -8.72 5.96 -7.02
C SER A 161 -8.23 4.51 -6.99
N CYS A 162 -7.76 4.03 -5.84
CA CYS A 162 -7.36 2.63 -5.67
C CYS A 162 -8.50 1.65 -5.99
N ALA A 163 -9.72 1.94 -5.55
CA ALA A 163 -10.89 1.10 -5.81
C ALA A 163 -11.25 1.05 -7.29
N SER A 164 -11.09 2.16 -8.03
CA SER A 164 -11.34 2.20 -9.48
C SER A 164 -10.38 1.31 -10.26
N LEU A 165 -9.14 1.14 -9.78
CA LEU A 165 -8.11 0.30 -10.38
C LEU A 165 -8.37 -1.22 -10.22
N VAL A 166 -9.27 -1.62 -9.33
CA VAL A 166 -9.64 -3.02 -9.13
C VAL A 166 -10.65 -3.45 -10.18
N LYS A 167 -10.37 -4.49 -10.95
CA LYS A 167 -11.32 -5.10 -11.90
C LYS A 167 -12.59 -5.59 -11.19
N PRO A 168 -13.75 -5.62 -11.87
CA PRO A 168 -14.91 -6.37 -11.39
C PRO A 168 -14.54 -7.84 -11.10
N GLY A 169 -14.76 -8.30 -9.89
CA GLY A 169 -14.34 -9.63 -9.41
C GLY A 169 -12.93 -9.67 -8.82
N GLY A 170 -12.15 -8.59 -8.95
CA GLY A 170 -10.80 -8.47 -8.39
C GLY A 170 -10.78 -8.20 -6.88
N VAL A 171 -9.58 -8.13 -6.35
CA VAL A 171 -9.30 -8.02 -4.90
C VAL A 171 -8.40 -6.82 -4.62
N MET A 172 -8.67 -6.12 -3.51
CA MET A 172 -7.74 -5.18 -2.90
C MET A 172 -7.29 -5.71 -1.55
N VAL A 173 -6.00 -5.61 -1.26
CA VAL A 173 -5.43 -5.86 0.08
C VAL A 173 -4.92 -4.55 0.63
N VAL A 174 -5.35 -4.21 1.85
CA VAL A 174 -4.92 -2.99 2.55
C VAL A 174 -4.29 -3.39 3.87
N ALA A 175 -3.09 -2.90 4.16
CA ALA A 175 -2.46 -3.04 5.48
C ALA A 175 -2.13 -1.67 6.03
N THR A 176 -2.34 -1.49 7.34
CA THR A 176 -2.02 -0.26 8.06
C THR A 176 -2.05 -0.48 9.57
N ILE A 177 -1.72 0.58 10.31
CA ILE A 177 -1.76 0.62 11.76
C ILE A 177 -3.14 1.11 12.22
N ASN A 178 -3.71 0.41 13.22
CA ASN A 178 -5.01 0.77 13.79
C ASN A 178 -4.88 1.97 14.72
N ARG A 179 -5.86 2.87 14.74
CA ARG A 179 -5.92 4.02 15.66
C ARG A 179 -6.48 3.62 17.02
N THR A 180 -5.65 3.02 17.86
CA THR A 180 -5.97 2.58 19.21
C THR A 180 -4.91 3.05 20.22
N PRO A 181 -5.21 3.09 21.54
CA PRO A 181 -4.17 3.32 22.55
C PRO A 181 -3.06 2.27 22.52
N ALA A 182 -3.39 1.01 22.21
CA ALA A 182 -2.41 -0.06 22.12
C ALA A 182 -1.40 0.17 20.98
N SER A 183 -1.86 0.64 19.79
CA SER A 183 -0.98 0.98 18.69
C SER A 183 -0.13 2.22 18.99
N PHE A 184 -0.68 3.21 19.69
CA PHE A 184 0.11 4.36 20.14
C PHE A 184 1.29 3.91 20.99
N VAL A 185 1.02 3.07 21.99
CA VAL A 185 2.07 2.57 22.88
C VAL A 185 3.07 1.69 22.13
N SER A 186 2.63 0.80 21.26
CA SER A 186 3.53 -0.15 20.60
C SER A 186 4.27 0.44 19.41
N ALA A 187 3.61 1.16 18.51
CA ALA A 187 4.21 1.67 17.28
C ALA A 187 5.01 2.97 17.53
N ILE A 188 4.49 3.88 18.36
CA ILE A 188 5.16 5.15 18.62
C ILE A 188 6.09 5.02 19.83
N VAL A 189 5.55 4.78 21.03
CA VAL A 189 6.38 4.74 22.23
C VAL A 189 7.36 3.56 22.19
N GLY A 190 6.89 2.37 21.83
CA GLY A 190 7.69 1.16 21.76
C GLY A 190 8.73 1.18 20.65
N ALA A 191 8.28 1.29 19.40
CA ALA A 191 9.18 1.13 18.24
C ALA A 191 10.08 2.35 18.01
N GLU A 192 9.58 3.59 18.22
CA GLU A 192 10.37 4.79 17.92
C GLU A 192 11.20 5.28 19.10
N TYR A 193 10.66 5.24 20.33
CA TYR A 193 11.34 5.83 21.51
C TYR A 193 12.11 4.82 22.35
N ILE A 194 11.54 3.63 22.62
CA ILE A 194 12.16 2.64 23.50
C ILE A 194 13.12 1.75 22.72
N LEU A 195 12.62 1.04 21.70
CA LEU A 195 13.39 0.06 20.93
C LEU A 195 14.23 0.72 19.83
N ARG A 196 13.87 1.95 19.45
CA ARG A 196 14.53 2.71 18.35
C ARG A 196 14.66 1.90 17.07
N TRP A 197 13.64 1.10 16.77
CA TRP A 197 13.58 0.31 15.56
C TRP A 197 13.29 1.16 14.32
N LEU A 198 12.59 2.28 14.54
CA LEU A 198 12.20 3.24 13.53
C LEU A 198 12.66 4.64 13.95
N PRO A 199 12.96 5.53 13.00
CA PRO A 199 13.23 6.94 13.29
C PRO A 199 12.06 7.57 14.04
N ARG A 200 12.34 8.53 14.92
CA ARG A 200 11.29 9.29 15.62
C ARG A 200 10.49 10.12 14.62
N GLY A 201 9.17 10.15 14.79
CA GLY A 201 8.28 10.89 13.90
C GLY A 201 7.90 10.13 12.63
N THR A 202 8.25 8.83 12.52
CA THR A 202 7.81 7.98 11.40
C THR A 202 6.28 7.83 11.38
N HIS A 203 5.64 7.87 12.57
CA HIS A 203 4.20 7.64 12.67
C HIS A 203 3.48 8.81 13.33
N HIS A 204 2.38 9.22 12.70
CA HIS A 204 1.43 10.18 13.24
C HIS A 204 0.13 9.46 13.63
N TRP A 205 -0.11 9.24 14.94
CA TRP A 205 -1.25 8.48 15.43
C TRP A 205 -2.61 8.94 14.87
N GLN A 206 -2.78 10.23 14.61
CA GLN A 206 -4.00 10.79 14.04
C GLN A 206 -4.27 10.32 12.60
N LYS A 207 -3.21 9.96 11.86
CA LYS A 207 -3.30 9.42 10.49
C LYS A 207 -3.59 7.92 10.44
N PHE A 208 -3.50 7.20 11.58
CA PHE A 208 -3.84 5.78 11.64
C PHE A 208 -5.32 5.54 11.36
N GLN A 209 -5.66 4.43 10.72
CA GLN A 209 -7.01 4.15 10.26
C GLN A 209 -7.64 3.01 11.05
N ARG A 210 -8.89 3.20 11.50
CA ARG A 210 -9.66 2.11 12.10
C ARG A 210 -10.23 1.21 11.01
N PRO A 211 -10.36 -0.12 11.24
CA PRO A 211 -10.96 -1.03 10.26
C PRO A 211 -12.32 -0.57 9.73
N ALA A 212 -13.18 -0.03 10.60
CA ALA A 212 -14.49 0.46 10.21
C ALA A 212 -14.45 1.73 9.31
N GLU A 213 -13.42 2.55 9.41
CA GLU A 213 -13.22 3.71 8.55
C GLU A 213 -12.83 3.26 7.15
N LEU A 214 -11.88 2.31 7.05
CA LEU A 214 -11.51 1.71 5.76
C LEU A 214 -12.66 0.93 5.13
N ASP A 215 -13.48 0.21 5.92
CA ASP A 215 -14.66 -0.49 5.40
C ASP A 215 -15.63 0.45 4.68
N ARG A 216 -15.83 1.66 5.22
CA ARG A 216 -16.71 2.68 4.58
C ARG A 216 -16.12 3.14 3.25
N LEU A 217 -14.82 3.43 3.22
CA LEU A 217 -14.13 3.87 2.00
C LEU A 217 -14.12 2.77 0.94
N LEU A 218 -13.85 1.53 1.33
CA LEU A 218 -13.93 0.37 0.45
C LEU A 218 -15.33 0.20 -0.12
N ALA A 219 -16.37 0.32 0.72
CA ALA A 219 -17.76 0.19 0.29
C ALA A 219 -18.17 1.29 -0.70
N MET A 220 -17.72 2.53 -0.50
CA MET A 220 -17.92 3.64 -1.47
C MET A 220 -17.31 3.32 -2.83
N GLY A 221 -16.17 2.60 -2.87
CA GLY A 221 -15.53 2.12 -4.09
C GLY A 221 -16.10 0.80 -4.65
N GLY A 222 -17.21 0.29 -4.11
CA GLY A 222 -17.84 -0.97 -4.55
C GLY A 222 -17.08 -2.23 -4.11
N LEU A 223 -16.21 -2.13 -3.09
CA LEU A 223 -15.52 -3.26 -2.50
C LEU A 223 -16.14 -3.65 -1.16
N LYS A 224 -16.19 -4.94 -0.88
CA LYS A 224 -16.64 -5.48 0.41
C LYS A 224 -15.53 -6.30 1.04
N ARG A 225 -15.23 -6.05 2.31
CA ARG A 225 -14.28 -6.85 3.06
C ARG A 225 -14.74 -8.32 3.11
N VAL A 226 -13.82 -9.23 2.79
CA VAL A 226 -14.04 -10.68 2.77
C VAL A 226 -13.13 -11.41 3.78
N ALA A 227 -11.99 -10.82 4.15
CA ALA A 227 -11.11 -11.37 5.17
C ALA A 227 -10.36 -10.25 5.91
N GLN A 228 -9.83 -10.58 7.09
CA GLN A 228 -8.98 -9.71 7.89
C GLN A 228 -8.07 -10.51 8.81
N THR A 229 -6.93 -9.93 9.13
CA THR A 229 -6.02 -10.45 10.15
C THR A 229 -5.22 -9.31 10.79
N GLY A 230 -4.80 -9.47 12.03
CA GLY A 230 -3.80 -8.63 12.66
C GLY A 230 -2.41 -9.23 12.51
N VAL A 231 -1.38 -8.42 12.77
CA VAL A 231 -0.01 -8.88 12.89
C VAL A 231 0.51 -8.54 14.28
N ALA A 232 0.96 -9.55 15.01
CA ALA A 232 1.58 -9.38 16.31
C ALA A 232 3.10 -9.52 16.17
N VAL A 233 3.83 -8.65 16.88
CA VAL A 233 5.30 -8.70 16.97
C VAL A 233 5.71 -9.20 18.34
N ASN A 234 6.72 -10.07 18.39
CA ASN A 234 7.44 -10.38 19.60
C ASN A 234 8.71 -9.49 19.65
N PRO A 235 8.80 -8.51 20.55
CA PRO A 235 9.91 -7.58 20.58
C PRO A 235 11.25 -8.21 21.00
N LEU A 236 11.21 -9.31 21.71
CA LEU A 236 12.44 -10.00 22.17
C LEU A 236 13.11 -10.80 21.02
N THR A 237 12.29 -11.47 20.20
CA THR A 237 12.78 -12.32 19.10
C THR A 237 12.71 -11.63 17.74
N ARG A 238 12.14 -10.42 17.66
CA ARG A 238 11.84 -9.70 16.40
C ARG A 238 11.06 -10.53 15.39
N SER A 239 10.23 -11.46 15.88
CA SER A 239 9.40 -12.32 15.04
C SER A 239 7.97 -11.80 14.94
N PHE A 240 7.32 -12.09 13.82
CA PHE A 240 5.94 -11.69 13.52
C PHE A 240 5.06 -12.92 13.37
N ARG A 241 3.78 -12.77 13.74
CA ARG A 241 2.77 -13.80 13.55
C ARG A 241 1.40 -13.20 13.26
N LEU A 242 0.57 -13.91 12.52
CA LEU A 242 -0.83 -13.53 12.34
C LEU A 242 -1.63 -13.71 13.63
N THR A 243 -2.63 -12.86 13.83
CA THR A 243 -3.49 -12.87 15.01
C THR A 243 -4.91 -12.42 14.68
N ARG A 244 -5.89 -12.81 15.48
CA ARG A 244 -7.25 -12.27 15.39
C ARG A 244 -7.37 -10.85 16.00
N TYR A 245 -6.42 -10.44 16.82
CA TYR A 245 -6.40 -9.12 17.42
C TYR A 245 -5.93 -8.07 16.43
N LEU A 246 -6.79 -7.11 16.11
CA LEU A 246 -6.55 -6.04 15.15
C LEU A 246 -6.07 -4.74 15.80
N GLY A 247 -5.79 -4.74 17.08
CA GLY A 247 -5.60 -3.52 17.88
C GLY A 247 -4.27 -2.79 17.65
N ILE A 248 -3.31 -3.36 16.90
CA ILE A 248 -2.04 -2.68 16.59
C ILE A 248 -1.97 -2.42 15.08
N ASN A 249 -1.60 -3.40 14.30
CA ASN A 249 -1.64 -3.34 12.85
C ASN A 249 -2.53 -4.48 12.29
N TYR A 250 -3.03 -4.30 11.10
CA TYR A 250 -3.94 -5.25 10.49
C TYR A 250 -3.85 -5.23 8.96
N MET A 251 -4.32 -6.32 8.36
CA MET A 251 -4.55 -6.44 6.92
C MET A 251 -6.03 -6.73 6.68
N LEU A 252 -6.62 -6.03 5.71
CA LEU A 252 -7.97 -6.26 5.18
C LEU A 252 -7.85 -6.77 3.76
N VAL A 253 -8.70 -7.73 3.41
CA VAL A 253 -8.89 -8.20 2.05
C VAL A 253 -10.31 -7.84 1.63
N ALA A 254 -10.45 -7.09 0.55
CA ALA A 254 -11.73 -6.64 0.03
C ALA A 254 -11.89 -7.07 -1.43
N ARG A 255 -13.09 -7.51 -1.80
CA ARG A 255 -13.42 -7.98 -3.15
C ARG A 255 -14.40 -7.03 -3.82
N LYS A 256 -14.17 -6.73 -5.09
CA LYS A 256 -15.10 -6.00 -5.95
C LYS A 256 -16.04 -6.98 -6.63
N PHE A 257 -17.33 -6.95 -6.29
CA PHE A 257 -18.29 -7.88 -6.86
C PHE A 257 -18.72 -7.48 -8.27
N LYS A 258 -18.92 -8.47 -9.16
CA LYS A 258 -19.48 -8.24 -10.49
C LYS A 258 -20.94 -7.79 -10.34
N GLY A 259 -21.29 -6.61 -10.87
CA GLY A 259 -22.66 -6.13 -10.89
C GLY A 259 -23.06 -5.08 -9.83
N GLN A 260 -22.19 -4.69 -8.91
CA GLN A 260 -22.42 -3.50 -8.11
C GLN A 260 -21.77 -2.28 -8.80
N MET A 261 -22.53 -1.63 -9.68
CA MET A 261 -22.23 -0.25 -10.04
C MET A 261 -22.37 0.59 -8.76
N ALA A 262 -21.39 1.46 -8.50
CA ALA A 262 -21.51 2.45 -7.44
C ALA A 262 -22.85 3.18 -7.62
N ALA A 263 -23.66 3.27 -6.57
CA ALA A 263 -24.82 4.14 -6.57
C ALA A 263 -24.27 5.57 -6.74
N THR A 264 -24.60 6.16 -7.89
CA THR A 264 -24.35 7.57 -8.22
C THR A 264 -25.07 8.49 -7.26
#